data_7986648d629fb3fb58e7e29f8193fedf
#
_entry.id   7986648d629fb3fb58e7e29f8193fedf
#
_cell.length_a   1.000
_cell.length_b   1.000
_cell.length_c   1.000
_cell.angle_alpha   90.00
_cell.angle_beta   90.00
_cell.angle_gamma   90.00
#
_symmetry.space_group_name_H-M   'P 1'
#
loop_
_entity.id
_entity.type
_entity.pdbx_description
1 polymer ?
#
loop_
_entity_poly.entity_id
_entity_poly.type
_entity_poly.pdbx_seq_one_letter_code
_entity_poly.pdbx_strand_id
1 'polypeptide(L)'
;MQVNKQQFEEQINQGKSVIEKIGNKDFTLYFFTLDTKGNPTAGIANIYEHVKLLNELGYKAAILHEKNDYKLKGDENGQGIADWLGEEYASLPHVSIEKQELSISPADFIIIPEIFSNIMDQVKGFPCKKVVFSQNYDYLLELLPIGK
;
A
#
# COMPACT_ATOMS: atom_id res chain seq x y z
N MET A 1 -1.32 20.71 -19.31
CA MET A 1 0.14 20.48 -19.30
C MET A 1 0.41 19.10 -19.90
N GLN A 2 1.05 19.09 -21.04
CA GLN A 2 1.40 17.82 -21.68
C GLN A 2 2.62 17.21 -20.97
N VAL A 3 2.47 16.02 -20.44
CA VAL A 3 3.60 15.26 -19.92
C VAL A 3 4.42 14.83 -21.14
N ASN A 4 5.69 15.23 -21.19
CA ASN A 4 6.59 14.79 -22.22
C ASN A 4 6.83 13.28 -22.05
N LYS A 5 6.40 12.49 -23.04
CA LYS A 5 6.53 11.04 -23.04
C LYS A 5 7.98 10.59 -22.80
N GLN A 6 8.92 11.31 -23.38
CA GLN A 6 10.35 10.99 -23.24
C GLN A 6 10.81 11.18 -21.79
N GLN A 7 10.39 12.26 -21.11
CA GLN A 7 10.71 12.48 -19.69
C GLN A 7 10.11 11.40 -18.80
N PHE A 8 8.89 10.97 -19.09
CA PHE A 8 8.23 9.90 -18.34
C PHE A 8 8.98 8.58 -18.48
N GLU A 9 9.39 8.21 -19.70
CA GLU A 9 10.18 7.01 -19.96
C GLU A 9 11.54 7.06 -19.26
N GLU A 10 12.20 8.22 -19.23
CA GLU A 10 13.45 8.43 -18.52
C GLU A 10 13.28 8.21 -17.01
N GLN A 11 12.21 8.72 -16.42
CA GLN A 11 11.92 8.54 -15.01
C GLN A 11 11.70 7.05 -14.67
N ILE A 12 10.96 6.34 -15.51
CA ILE A 12 10.76 4.90 -15.34
C ILE A 12 12.09 4.16 -15.42
N ASN A 13 12.92 4.48 -16.39
CA ASN A 13 14.23 3.85 -16.57
C ASN A 13 15.17 4.13 -15.39
N GLN A 14 15.16 5.35 -14.86
CA GLN A 14 15.92 5.70 -13.67
C GLN A 14 15.45 4.89 -12.45
N GLY A 15 14.15 4.75 -12.28
CA GLY A 15 13.58 3.94 -11.21
C GLY A 15 13.99 2.48 -11.31
N LYS A 16 13.91 1.90 -12.51
CA LYS A 16 14.37 0.53 -12.77
C LYS A 16 15.86 0.36 -12.46
N SER A 17 16.69 1.32 -12.87
CA SER A 17 18.12 1.27 -12.61
C SER A 17 18.43 1.30 -11.12
N VAL A 18 17.71 2.10 -10.34
CA VAL A 18 17.86 2.14 -8.89
C VAL A 18 17.48 0.78 -8.27
N ILE A 19 16.39 0.18 -8.71
CA ILE A 19 15.95 -1.13 -8.23
C ILE A 19 17.00 -2.20 -8.57
N GLU A 20 17.55 -2.18 -9.76
CA GLU A 20 18.62 -3.11 -10.17
C GLU A 20 19.88 -2.94 -9.32
N LYS A 21 20.24 -1.70 -8.96
CA LYS A 21 21.40 -1.41 -8.10
C LYS A 21 21.20 -1.87 -6.66
N ILE A 22 19.96 -1.90 -6.17
CA ILE A 22 19.65 -2.45 -4.85
C ILE A 22 19.80 -3.97 -4.86
N GLY A 23 20.01 -4.55 -6.05
CA GLY A 23 20.62 -5.88 -6.21
C GLY A 23 19.65 -7.02 -6.21
N ASN A 24 18.46 -6.94 -6.10
CA ASN A 24 17.44 -7.96 -6.30
C ASN A 24 16.13 -7.52 -5.62
N LYS A 25 15.07 -8.16 -5.98
CA LYS A 25 13.73 -7.88 -5.46
C LYS A 25 13.53 -8.48 -4.06
N ASP A 26 14.58 -8.49 -3.23
CA ASP A 26 14.56 -9.07 -1.88
C ASP A 26 14.06 -8.08 -0.84
N PHE A 27 12.95 -7.43 -1.17
CA PHE A 27 12.25 -6.53 -0.26
C PHE A 27 10.76 -6.69 -0.48
N THR A 28 9.99 -6.37 0.55
CA THR A 28 8.53 -6.40 0.48
C THR A 28 7.97 -4.99 0.54
N LEU A 29 6.96 -4.74 -0.29
CA LEU A 29 6.21 -3.49 -0.31
C LEU A 29 4.90 -3.72 0.45
N TYR A 30 4.77 -3.11 1.62
CA TYR A 30 3.58 -3.20 2.45
C TYR A 30 2.71 -1.97 2.20
N PHE A 31 1.53 -2.18 1.63
CA PHE A 31 0.57 -1.10 1.38
C PHE A 31 -0.45 -1.07 2.50
N PHE A 32 -0.39 -0.01 3.30
CA PHE A 32 -1.32 0.16 4.42
C PHE A 32 -2.70 0.55 3.92
N THR A 33 -3.73 -0.08 4.48
CA THR A 33 -5.12 0.30 4.25
C THR A 33 -5.98 -0.12 5.44
N LEU A 34 -7.10 0.56 5.62
CA LEU A 34 -8.10 0.16 6.59
C LEU A 34 -9.11 -0.80 5.97
N ASP A 35 -9.67 -1.69 6.78
CA ASP A 35 -10.77 -2.52 6.34
C ASP A 35 -12.05 -1.70 6.28
N THR A 36 -12.66 -1.66 5.12
CA THR A 36 -13.90 -0.90 4.89
C THR A 36 -15.14 -1.61 5.39
N LYS A 37 -15.03 -2.85 5.84
CA LYS A 37 -16.14 -3.69 6.29
C LYS A 37 -17.26 -3.77 5.26
N GLY A 38 -16.87 -3.95 3.99
CA GLY A 38 -17.79 -4.11 2.88
C GLY A 38 -18.24 -2.82 2.19
N ASN A 39 -17.74 -1.66 2.61
CA ASN A 39 -18.04 -0.39 1.96
C ASN A 39 -17.04 -0.12 0.83
N PRO A 40 -17.47 -0.15 -0.44
CA PRO A 40 -16.57 0.11 -1.56
C PRO A 40 -15.99 1.53 -1.54
N THR A 41 -14.67 1.65 -1.73
CA THR A 41 -14.02 2.94 -1.90
C THR A 41 -12.99 2.85 -3.03
N ALA A 42 -12.97 3.88 -3.89
CA ALA A 42 -12.06 3.92 -5.03
C ALA A 42 -10.60 3.95 -4.60
N GLY A 43 -10.29 4.66 -3.52
CA GLY A 43 -8.93 4.75 -2.99
C GLY A 43 -8.38 3.41 -2.53
N ILE A 44 -9.19 2.61 -1.86
CA ILE A 44 -8.80 1.27 -1.42
C ILE A 44 -8.71 0.31 -2.61
N ALA A 45 -9.63 0.39 -3.55
CA ALA A 45 -9.56 -0.40 -4.78
C ALA A 45 -8.24 -0.15 -5.53
N ASN A 46 -7.80 1.10 -5.62
CA ASN A 46 -6.52 1.45 -6.23
C ASN A 46 -5.32 0.82 -5.50
N ILE A 47 -5.33 0.80 -4.19
CA ILE A 47 -4.27 0.16 -3.39
C ILE A 47 -4.19 -1.33 -3.71
N TYR A 48 -5.32 -2.01 -3.70
CA TYR A 48 -5.38 -3.44 -4.02
C TYR A 48 -4.89 -3.71 -5.46
N GLU A 49 -5.28 -2.86 -6.40
CA GLU A 49 -4.82 -2.98 -7.79
C GLU A 49 -3.30 -2.84 -7.91
N HIS A 50 -2.71 -1.89 -7.18
CA HIS A 50 -1.25 -1.73 -7.14
C HIS A 50 -0.56 -2.98 -6.58
N VAL A 51 -1.07 -3.54 -5.50
CA VAL A 51 -0.50 -4.76 -4.90
C VAL A 51 -0.59 -5.93 -5.88
N LYS A 52 -1.74 -6.08 -6.53
CA LYS A 52 -1.94 -7.13 -7.54
C LYS A 52 -0.93 -7.01 -8.69
N LEU A 53 -0.82 -5.81 -9.27
CA LEU A 53 0.08 -5.56 -10.40
C LEU A 53 1.55 -5.77 -10.00
N LEU A 54 1.95 -5.34 -8.83
CA LEU A 54 3.32 -5.52 -8.37
C LEU A 54 3.67 -7.00 -8.20
N ASN A 55 2.76 -7.80 -7.65
CA ASN A 55 2.96 -9.25 -7.56
C ASN A 55 3.04 -9.91 -8.94
N GLU A 56 2.20 -9.48 -9.88
CA GLU A 56 2.25 -9.97 -11.27
C GLU A 56 3.58 -9.62 -11.96
N LEU A 57 4.18 -8.49 -11.60
CA LEU A 57 5.48 -8.06 -12.13
C LEU A 57 6.66 -8.73 -11.40
N GLY A 58 6.41 -9.59 -10.44
CA GLY A 58 7.44 -10.33 -9.72
C GLY A 58 8.00 -9.66 -8.46
N TYR A 59 7.40 -8.57 -8.02
CA TYR A 59 7.72 -7.96 -6.73
C TYR A 59 6.94 -8.62 -5.61
N LYS A 60 7.44 -8.51 -4.38
CA LYS A 60 6.72 -8.96 -3.20
C LYS A 60 5.92 -7.76 -2.66
N ALA A 61 4.62 -7.81 -2.78
CA ALA A 61 3.73 -6.77 -2.27
C ALA A 61 2.62 -7.40 -1.45
N ALA A 62 2.24 -6.74 -0.36
CA ALA A 62 1.22 -7.21 0.56
C ALA A 62 0.32 -6.06 1.04
N ILE A 63 -0.90 -6.40 1.39
CA ILE A 63 -1.81 -5.47 2.07
C ILE A 63 -1.47 -5.50 3.55
N LEU A 64 -1.22 -4.33 4.14
CA LEU A 64 -0.94 -4.18 5.56
C LEU A 64 -2.16 -3.58 6.26
N HIS A 65 -2.77 -4.38 7.13
CA HIS A 65 -3.91 -3.95 7.94
C HIS A 65 -3.46 -3.43 9.31
N GLU A 66 -4.24 -2.56 9.91
CA GLU A 66 -3.98 -2.09 11.27
C GLU A 66 -4.24 -3.22 12.28
N LYS A 67 -5.36 -3.93 12.12
CA LYS A 67 -5.84 -4.95 13.04
C LYS A 67 -5.97 -6.32 12.38
N ASN A 68 -6.07 -7.35 13.22
CA ASN A 68 -6.24 -8.73 12.75
C ASN A 68 -7.68 -9.09 12.37
N ASP A 69 -8.63 -8.22 12.61
CA ASP A 69 -10.06 -8.47 12.39
C ASP A 69 -10.54 -8.15 10.97
N TYR A 70 -9.63 -7.96 10.01
CA TYR A 70 -10.00 -7.72 8.63
C TYR A 70 -10.69 -8.94 8.01
N LYS A 71 -11.68 -8.68 7.15
CA LYS A 71 -12.47 -9.73 6.50
C LYS A 71 -12.09 -9.88 5.04
N LEU A 72 -11.70 -11.09 4.67
CA LEU A 72 -11.45 -11.44 3.27
C LEU A 72 -12.76 -11.86 2.57
N LYS A 73 -13.60 -12.59 3.28
CA LYS A 73 -14.94 -12.99 2.81
C LYS A 73 -15.99 -12.55 3.80
N GLY A 74 -17.16 -12.23 3.27
CA GLY A 74 -18.29 -11.86 4.10
C GLY A 74 -18.88 -13.03 4.87
N ASP A 75 -19.56 -12.70 5.93
CA ASP A 75 -20.35 -13.60 6.76
C ASP A 75 -21.66 -12.90 7.14
N GLU A 76 -22.41 -13.47 8.08
CA GLU A 76 -23.63 -12.88 8.58
C GLU A 76 -23.49 -11.50 9.21
N ASN A 77 -22.25 -11.13 9.59
CA ASN A 77 -21.93 -9.88 10.26
C ASN A 77 -21.35 -8.78 9.32
N GLY A 78 -21.22 -9.08 8.03
CA GLY A 78 -20.77 -8.09 7.06
C GLY A 78 -20.04 -8.68 5.88
N GLN A 79 -19.74 -7.83 4.92
CA GLN A 79 -19.03 -8.20 3.69
C GLN A 79 -17.51 -8.07 3.88
N GLY A 80 -16.78 -8.88 3.11
CA GLY A 80 -15.32 -8.79 3.02
C GLY A 80 -14.87 -8.24 1.67
N ILE A 81 -13.56 -8.23 1.47
CA ILE A 81 -12.98 -7.68 0.24
C ILE A 81 -13.39 -8.47 -1.01
N ALA A 82 -13.54 -9.79 -0.89
CA ALA A 82 -13.96 -10.65 -2.00
C ALA A 82 -15.35 -10.31 -2.50
N ASP A 83 -16.22 -9.82 -1.63
CA ASP A 83 -17.64 -9.60 -1.96
C ASP A 83 -17.87 -8.35 -2.79
N TRP A 84 -17.02 -7.33 -2.64
CA TRP A 84 -17.19 -6.10 -3.41
C TRP A 84 -16.07 -5.84 -4.41
N LEU A 85 -14.89 -6.35 -4.19
CA LEU A 85 -13.76 -6.11 -5.09
C LEU A 85 -13.42 -7.34 -5.93
N GLY A 86 -13.55 -8.55 -5.36
CA GLY A 86 -13.34 -9.81 -6.06
C GLY A 86 -12.44 -10.78 -5.31
N GLU A 87 -12.59 -12.07 -5.59
CA GLU A 87 -11.81 -13.15 -5.00
C GLU A 87 -10.30 -13.01 -5.27
N GLU A 88 -9.94 -12.50 -6.45
CA GLU A 88 -8.54 -12.31 -6.83
C GLU A 88 -7.81 -11.34 -5.90
N TYR A 89 -8.53 -10.34 -5.35
CA TYR A 89 -7.95 -9.38 -4.42
C TYR A 89 -7.91 -9.93 -2.99
N ALA A 90 -8.88 -10.75 -2.62
CA ALA A 90 -8.87 -11.43 -1.32
C ALA A 90 -7.73 -12.44 -1.21
N SER A 91 -7.28 -13.02 -2.33
CA SER A 91 -6.18 -13.98 -2.35
C SER A 91 -4.79 -13.36 -2.36
N LEU A 92 -4.67 -12.04 -2.41
CA LEU A 92 -3.39 -11.35 -2.27
C LEU A 92 -2.81 -11.56 -0.86
N PRO A 93 -1.50 -11.38 -0.68
CA PRO A 93 -0.91 -11.45 0.67
C PRO A 93 -1.48 -10.37 1.59
N HIS A 94 -1.97 -10.76 2.74
CA HIS A 94 -2.50 -9.88 3.77
C HIS A 94 -1.76 -10.11 5.09
N VAL A 95 -1.34 -9.02 5.71
CA VAL A 95 -0.70 -9.03 7.03
C VAL A 95 -1.28 -7.90 7.88
N SER A 96 -1.05 -7.93 9.18
CA SER A 96 -1.49 -6.85 10.06
C SER A 96 -0.38 -6.38 11.00
N ILE A 97 -0.47 -5.12 11.43
CA ILE A 97 0.48 -4.53 12.38
C ILE A 97 0.38 -5.23 13.75
N GLU A 98 -0.81 -5.67 14.14
CA GLU A 98 -1.03 -6.36 15.42
C GLU A 98 -0.41 -7.76 15.46
N LYS A 99 -0.08 -8.34 14.30
CA LYS A 99 0.44 -9.70 14.25
C LYS A 99 1.89 -9.72 14.72
N GLN A 100 2.13 -10.39 15.85
CA GLN A 100 3.47 -10.48 16.45
C GLN A 100 4.50 -11.16 15.54
N GLU A 101 4.04 -11.96 14.59
CA GLU A 101 4.91 -12.66 13.63
C GLU A 101 5.31 -11.78 12.43
N LEU A 102 4.82 -10.55 12.36
CA LEU A 102 5.17 -9.65 11.27
C LEU A 102 6.64 -9.27 11.35
N SER A 103 7.41 -9.74 10.38
CA SER A 103 8.85 -9.46 10.29
C SER A 103 9.09 -8.47 9.16
N ILE A 104 9.39 -7.24 9.52
CA ILE A 104 9.72 -6.16 8.55
C ILE A 104 11.20 -5.87 8.63
N SER A 105 11.89 -5.97 7.50
CA SER A 105 13.32 -5.74 7.41
C SER A 105 13.63 -4.29 7.01
N PRO A 106 14.88 -3.82 7.23
CA PRO A 106 15.30 -2.49 6.76
C PRO A 106 15.20 -2.29 5.25
N ALA A 107 15.19 -3.37 4.47
CA ALA A 107 15.06 -3.31 3.02
C ALA A 107 13.62 -3.11 2.55
N ASP A 108 12.65 -3.32 3.42
CA ASP A 108 11.24 -3.23 3.08
C ASP A 108 10.74 -1.79 3.03
N PHE A 109 9.51 -1.63 2.54
CA PHE A 109 8.84 -0.33 2.46
C PHE A 109 7.42 -0.46 3.00
N ILE A 110 7.00 0.52 3.80
CA ILE A 110 5.59 0.69 4.15
C ILE A 110 5.07 1.90 3.38
N ILE A 111 4.08 1.68 2.53
CA ILE A 111 3.45 2.71 1.71
C ILE A 111 2.12 3.06 2.35
N ILE A 112 1.95 4.33 2.72
CA ILE A 112 0.80 4.82 3.47
C ILE A 112 0.08 5.86 2.63
N PRO A 113 -1.21 5.66 2.27
CA PRO A 113 -2.00 6.71 1.64
C PRO A 113 -2.05 7.96 2.52
N GLU A 114 -2.04 9.13 1.91
CA GLU A 114 -2.02 10.39 2.65
C GLU A 114 -3.19 10.54 3.63
N ILE A 115 -4.35 9.99 3.29
CA ILE A 115 -5.54 10.03 4.16
C ILE A 115 -5.31 9.28 5.48
N PHE A 116 -4.37 8.35 5.50
CA PHE A 116 -4.02 7.56 6.69
C PHE A 116 -2.69 7.97 7.29
N SER A 117 -2.24 9.19 7.06
CA SER A 117 -0.92 9.66 7.53
C SER A 117 -0.77 9.59 9.05
N ASN A 118 -1.87 9.61 9.79
CA ASN A 118 -1.88 9.44 11.25
C ASN A 118 -1.31 8.10 11.71
N ILE A 119 -1.29 7.08 10.84
CA ILE A 119 -0.71 5.77 11.16
C ILE A 119 0.82 5.80 11.27
N MET A 120 1.46 6.89 10.82
CA MET A 120 2.93 7.00 10.86
C MET A 120 3.49 6.79 12.26
N ASP A 121 2.78 7.24 13.29
CA ASP A 121 3.22 7.03 14.67
C ASP A 121 3.25 5.56 15.07
N GLN A 122 2.35 4.75 14.53
CA GLN A 122 2.30 3.31 14.82
C GLN A 122 3.40 2.53 14.11
N VAL A 123 3.84 3.02 12.94
CA VAL A 123 4.81 2.30 12.11
C VAL A 123 6.24 2.84 12.22
N LYS A 124 6.45 3.96 12.92
CA LYS A 124 7.78 4.58 13.05
C LYS A 124 8.82 3.69 13.71
N GLY A 125 8.39 2.73 14.52
CA GLY A 125 9.28 1.76 15.18
C GLY A 125 9.80 0.66 14.26
N PHE A 126 9.20 0.46 13.10
CA PHE A 126 9.71 -0.51 12.15
C PHE A 126 10.95 0.01 11.43
N PRO A 127 11.95 -0.86 11.16
CA PRO A 127 13.24 -0.43 10.61
C PRO A 127 13.21 -0.02 9.14
N CYS A 128 12.11 -0.27 8.45
CA CYS A 128 11.96 -0.02 7.01
C CYS A 128 11.72 1.47 6.69
N LYS A 129 11.79 1.80 5.41
CA LYS A 129 11.41 3.12 4.90
C LYS A 129 9.90 3.24 4.85
N LYS A 130 9.40 4.44 5.14
CA LYS A 130 7.97 4.78 5.07
C LYS A 130 7.78 5.78 3.93
N VAL A 131 6.79 5.51 3.08
CA VAL A 131 6.48 6.33 1.92
C VAL A 131 5.02 6.76 2.01
N VAL A 132 4.78 8.05 1.89
CA VAL A 132 3.41 8.58 1.80
C VAL A 132 2.99 8.54 0.34
N PHE A 133 1.89 7.84 0.06
CA PHE A 133 1.33 7.70 -1.28
C PHE A 133 0.18 8.68 -1.45
N SER A 134 0.40 9.69 -2.30
CA SER A 134 -0.59 10.73 -2.53
C SER A 134 -1.58 10.29 -3.60
N GLN A 135 -2.82 10.03 -3.20
CA GLN A 135 -3.93 9.73 -4.09
C GLN A 135 -4.77 10.96 -4.40
N ASN A 136 -4.76 11.95 -3.49
CA ASN A 136 -5.51 13.19 -3.65
C ASN A 136 -4.72 14.33 -3.02
N TYR A 137 -4.38 15.30 -3.83
CA TYR A 137 -3.60 16.46 -3.42
C TYR A 137 -4.28 17.28 -2.32
N ASP A 138 -5.59 17.41 -2.37
CA ASP A 138 -6.34 18.15 -1.37
C ASP A 138 -6.23 17.52 0.02
N TYR A 139 -6.28 16.19 0.10
CA TYR A 139 -6.09 15.49 1.37
C TYR A 139 -4.69 15.71 1.95
N LEU A 140 -3.69 15.78 1.11
CA LEU A 140 -2.32 16.06 1.56
C LEU A 140 -2.23 17.43 2.24
N LEU A 141 -2.89 18.43 1.69
CA LEU A 141 -2.91 19.78 2.27
C LEU A 141 -3.71 19.87 3.58
N GLU A 142 -4.77 19.08 3.69
CA GLU A 142 -5.61 19.06 4.89
C GLU A 142 -4.96 18.33 6.06
N LEU A 143 -4.25 17.25 5.78
CA LEU A 143 -3.73 16.34 6.81
C LEU A 143 -2.33 16.73 7.33
N LEU A 144 -1.55 17.42 6.53
CA LEU A 144 -0.22 17.86 6.94
C LEU A 144 -0.29 19.27 7.52
N PRO A 145 0.44 19.55 8.61
CA PRO A 145 0.45 20.87 9.23
C PRO A 145 1.30 21.86 8.44
N ILE A 146 1.24 21.78 7.12
CA ILE A 146 1.98 22.63 6.21
C ILE A 146 1.10 23.79 5.79
N GLY A 147 1.60 25.01 5.95
CA GLY A 147 0.89 26.22 5.52
C GLY A 147 -0.12 26.78 6.53
N LYS A 148 -0.06 26.33 7.77
CA LYS A 148 -0.78 26.98 8.86
C LYS A 148 0.06 28.06 9.50
#